data_c528d4dd5c3fb1895327722542c9effe
#
_entry.id   c528d4dd5c3fb1895327722542c9effe
#
_cell.length_a   1.000
_cell.length_b   1.000
_cell.length_c   1.000
_cell.angle_alpha   90.00
_cell.angle_beta   90.00
_cell.angle_gamma   90.00
#
_symmetry.space_group_name_H-M   'P 1'
#
loop_
_entity.id
_entity.type
_entity.pdbx_description
1 polymer ?
#
loop_
_entity_poly.entity_id
_entity_poly.type
_entity_poly.pdbx_seq_one_letter_code
_entity_poly.pdbx_strand_id
1 'polypeptide(L)'
;MLIMTIAGLIDGAKKFLQDVESGRLIQNCITLNEKEIVSMNTEEQLFKEGENALGVTIRSYQPYTPVTISIKQKKGQPTNRVTLRDTEAFHKSFFIYADNKSVWFKATDKKAQKLYDKYGEIFGLTVENRNKVAWDMLYPLLMVELKFALFK
;
A
#
# COMPACT_ATOMS: atom_id res chain seq x y z
N MET A 1 11.33 -42.63 6.87
CA MET A 1 10.64 -41.98 8.01
C MET A 1 11.39 -40.71 8.35
N LEU A 2 10.72 -39.58 8.29
CA LEU A 2 11.33 -38.29 8.66
C LEU A 2 11.19 -38.15 10.19
N ILE A 3 12.30 -38.11 10.90
CA ILE A 3 12.28 -37.91 12.36
C ILE A 3 12.45 -36.42 12.62
N MET A 4 11.41 -35.80 13.12
CA MET A 4 11.45 -34.41 13.60
C MET A 4 12.09 -34.39 14.99
N THR A 5 13.19 -33.68 15.15
CA THR A 5 13.88 -33.52 16.42
C THR A 5 13.57 -32.16 17.05
N ILE A 6 13.62 -32.07 18.39
CA ILE A 6 13.45 -30.80 19.10
C ILE A 6 14.52 -29.77 18.65
N ALA A 7 15.76 -30.24 18.44
CA ALA A 7 16.82 -29.37 17.92
C ALA A 7 16.47 -28.81 16.53
N GLY A 8 15.95 -29.64 15.62
CA GLY A 8 15.52 -29.20 14.29
C GLY A 8 14.37 -28.16 14.34
N LEU A 9 13.42 -28.33 15.25
CA LEU A 9 12.36 -27.33 15.48
C LEU A 9 12.93 -25.98 15.98
N ILE A 10 13.86 -26.03 16.92
CA ILE A 10 14.50 -24.82 17.45
C ILE A 10 15.28 -24.11 16.35
N ASP A 11 16.04 -24.81 15.54
CA ASP A 11 16.82 -24.21 14.47
C ASP A 11 15.91 -23.64 13.36
N GLY A 12 14.82 -24.32 13.03
CA GLY A 12 13.79 -23.80 12.12
C GLY A 12 13.15 -22.51 12.65
N ALA A 13 12.78 -22.50 13.93
CA ALA A 13 12.20 -21.30 14.56
C ALA A 13 13.19 -20.12 14.58
N LYS A 14 14.46 -20.36 14.91
CA LYS A 14 15.51 -19.32 14.86
C LYS A 14 15.67 -18.73 13.46
N LYS A 15 15.71 -19.59 12.44
CA LYS A 15 15.81 -19.14 11.04
C LYS A 15 14.61 -18.28 10.64
N PHE A 16 13.40 -18.72 10.97
CA PHE A 16 12.18 -17.94 10.70
C PHE A 16 12.24 -16.56 11.36
N LEU A 17 12.65 -16.48 12.64
CA LEU A 17 12.80 -15.20 13.34
C LEU A 17 13.82 -14.29 12.65
N GLN A 18 14.97 -14.82 12.23
CA GLN A 18 15.96 -14.04 11.47
C GLN A 18 15.38 -13.49 10.15
N ASP A 19 14.60 -14.30 9.43
CA ASP A 19 13.93 -13.86 8.19
C ASP A 19 12.88 -12.78 8.43
N VAL A 20 12.17 -12.82 9.56
CA VAL A 20 11.25 -11.75 9.99
C VAL A 20 12.02 -10.48 10.37
N GLU A 21 13.02 -10.60 11.23
CA GLU A 21 13.82 -9.47 11.73
C GLU A 21 14.61 -8.76 10.63
N SER A 22 15.05 -9.50 9.62
CA SER A 22 15.71 -8.92 8.42
C SER A 22 14.77 -8.12 7.51
N GLY A 23 13.47 -8.20 7.72
CA GLY A 23 12.44 -7.59 6.87
C GLY A 23 12.22 -8.31 5.53
N ARG A 24 12.96 -9.41 5.24
CA ARG A 24 12.90 -10.14 3.96
C ARG A 24 11.49 -10.63 3.64
N LEU A 25 10.78 -11.16 4.62
CA LEU A 25 9.41 -11.67 4.41
C LEU A 25 8.42 -10.54 4.12
N ILE A 26 8.59 -9.39 4.75
CA ILE A 26 7.75 -8.21 4.48
C ILE A 26 8.02 -7.68 3.07
N GLN A 27 9.29 -7.56 2.67
CA GLN A 27 9.65 -7.15 1.32
C GLN A 27 9.07 -8.08 0.27
N ASN A 28 9.15 -9.40 0.46
CA ASN A 28 8.55 -10.38 -0.43
C ASN A 28 7.03 -10.21 -0.52
N CYS A 29 6.34 -10.05 0.61
CA CYS A 29 4.91 -9.80 0.67
C CYS A 29 4.51 -8.56 -0.15
N ILE A 30 5.20 -7.45 0.07
CA ILE A 30 4.96 -6.20 -0.66
C ILE A 30 5.18 -6.36 -2.16
N THR A 31 6.29 -7.00 -2.55
CA THR A 31 6.62 -7.23 -3.97
C THR A 31 5.57 -8.10 -4.67
N LEU A 32 5.13 -9.18 -4.02
CA LEU A 32 4.11 -10.07 -4.57
C LEU A 32 2.74 -9.41 -4.73
N ASN A 33 2.41 -8.47 -3.85
CA ASN A 33 1.10 -7.82 -3.79
C ASN A 33 1.14 -6.34 -4.21
N GLU A 34 2.22 -5.87 -4.83
CA GLU A 34 2.43 -4.44 -5.14
C GLU A 34 1.23 -3.82 -5.87
N LYS A 35 0.72 -4.47 -6.91
CA LYS A 35 -0.39 -3.95 -7.70
C LYS A 35 -1.66 -3.75 -6.88
N GLU A 36 -1.97 -4.71 -6.02
CA GLU A 36 -3.14 -4.64 -5.15
C GLU A 36 -2.99 -3.56 -4.09
N ILE A 37 -1.82 -3.49 -3.45
CA ILE A 37 -1.52 -2.48 -2.43
C ILE A 37 -1.53 -1.06 -3.05
N VAL A 38 -0.97 -0.88 -4.24
CA VAL A 38 -1.05 0.40 -4.98
C VAL A 38 -2.51 0.73 -5.31
N SER A 39 -3.31 -0.24 -5.74
CA SER A 39 -4.73 -0.05 -6.03
C SER A 39 -5.53 0.38 -4.80
N MET A 40 -5.20 -0.11 -3.61
CA MET A 40 -5.82 0.37 -2.37
C MET A 40 -5.60 1.87 -2.17
N ASN A 41 -4.41 2.39 -2.46
CA ASN A 41 -4.15 3.83 -2.37
C ASN A 41 -4.81 4.61 -3.50
N THR A 42 -4.67 4.16 -4.76
CA THR A 42 -5.10 4.94 -5.93
C THR A 42 -6.59 4.79 -6.24
N GLU A 43 -7.11 3.55 -6.29
CA GLU A 43 -8.50 3.29 -6.70
C GLU A 43 -9.47 3.36 -5.51
N GLU A 44 -9.11 2.79 -4.35
CA GLU A 44 -10.02 2.80 -3.21
C GLU A 44 -9.98 4.16 -2.50
N GLN A 45 -8.83 4.57 -1.96
CA GLN A 45 -8.73 5.78 -1.16
C GLN A 45 -8.88 7.06 -2.00
N LEU A 46 -7.99 7.28 -2.98
CA LEU A 46 -7.97 8.54 -3.71
C LEU A 46 -9.15 8.65 -4.69
N PHE A 47 -9.46 7.61 -5.46
CA PHE A 47 -10.48 7.71 -6.49
C PHE A 47 -11.90 7.49 -5.97
N LYS A 48 -12.17 6.38 -5.25
CA LYS A 48 -13.53 6.07 -4.78
C LYS A 48 -13.94 6.94 -3.59
N GLU A 49 -13.10 7.00 -2.56
CA GLU A 49 -13.45 7.71 -1.32
C GLU A 49 -13.02 9.18 -1.31
N GLY A 50 -11.99 9.55 -2.07
CA GLY A 50 -11.41 10.90 -2.06
C GLY A 50 -10.69 11.20 -0.74
N GLU A 51 -10.05 10.17 -0.16
CA GLU A 51 -9.36 10.22 1.12
C GLU A 51 -7.85 10.15 0.95
N ASN A 52 -7.14 10.79 1.88
CA ASN A 52 -5.68 10.70 1.98
C ASN A 52 -5.25 9.47 2.82
N ALA A 53 -3.95 9.26 2.99
CA ALA A 53 -3.40 8.14 3.77
C ALA A 53 -3.76 8.16 5.26
N LEU A 54 -4.25 9.29 5.78
CA LEU A 54 -4.73 9.41 7.16
C LEU A 54 -6.23 9.11 7.30
N GLY A 55 -6.92 8.75 6.21
CA GLY A 55 -8.37 8.55 6.20
C GLY A 55 -9.17 9.85 6.29
N VAL A 56 -8.56 10.97 5.90
CA VAL A 56 -9.24 12.27 5.91
C VAL A 56 -9.69 12.60 4.49
N THR A 57 -10.97 12.94 4.34
CA THR A 57 -11.54 13.36 3.06
C THR A 57 -10.85 14.63 2.56
N ILE A 58 -10.16 14.55 1.43
CA ILE A 58 -9.34 15.64 0.88
C ILE A 58 -10.18 16.88 0.62
N ARG A 59 -11.43 16.71 0.18
CA ARG A 59 -12.36 17.81 -0.05
C ARG A 59 -12.61 18.68 1.19
N SER A 60 -12.48 18.14 2.40
CA SER A 60 -12.75 18.86 3.64
C SER A 60 -11.75 19.98 3.92
N TYR A 61 -10.51 19.85 3.42
CA TYR A 61 -9.45 20.84 3.63
C TYR A 61 -8.91 21.44 2.32
N GLN A 62 -9.04 20.75 1.18
CA GLN A 62 -8.57 21.21 -0.13
C GLN A 62 -9.59 20.85 -1.23
N PRO A 63 -10.74 21.55 -1.28
CA PRO A 63 -11.76 21.31 -2.29
C PRO A 63 -11.29 21.72 -3.70
N TYR A 64 -11.96 21.20 -4.73
CA TYR A 64 -11.78 21.70 -6.08
C TYR A 64 -12.27 23.14 -6.23
N THR A 65 -11.55 23.94 -7.01
CA THR A 65 -12.02 25.27 -7.40
C THR A 65 -13.22 25.16 -8.36
N PRO A 66 -14.07 26.20 -8.46
CA PRO A 66 -15.19 26.21 -9.41
C PRO A 66 -14.77 25.94 -10.86
N VAL A 67 -13.61 26.43 -11.26
CA VAL A 67 -13.03 26.17 -12.60
C VAL A 67 -12.71 24.69 -12.77
N THR A 68 -12.09 24.04 -11.78
CA THR A 68 -11.78 22.62 -11.81
C THR A 68 -13.06 21.79 -11.87
N ILE A 69 -14.08 22.15 -11.11
CA ILE A 69 -15.41 21.50 -11.13
C ILE A 69 -16.00 21.58 -12.55
N SER A 70 -16.03 22.74 -13.17
CA SER A 70 -16.56 22.92 -14.54
C SER A 70 -15.80 22.05 -15.56
N ILE A 71 -14.48 21.99 -15.47
CA ILE A 71 -13.65 21.13 -16.37
C ILE A 71 -13.99 19.66 -16.17
N LYS A 72 -14.08 19.21 -14.90
CA LYS A 72 -14.40 17.82 -14.58
C LYS A 72 -15.82 17.42 -15.02
N GLN A 73 -16.79 18.30 -14.85
CA GLN A 73 -18.16 18.09 -15.35
C GLN A 73 -18.18 17.89 -16.87
N LYS A 74 -17.47 18.72 -17.63
CA LYS A 74 -17.36 18.56 -19.08
C LYS A 74 -16.71 17.24 -19.50
N LYS A 75 -15.84 16.69 -18.65
CA LYS A 75 -15.18 15.39 -18.87
C LYS A 75 -15.98 14.20 -18.31
N GLY A 76 -17.14 14.40 -17.68
CA GLY A 76 -17.91 13.35 -17.03
C GLY A 76 -17.21 12.74 -15.80
N GLN A 77 -16.32 13.50 -15.17
CA GLN A 77 -15.54 13.05 -14.01
C GLN A 77 -16.21 13.43 -12.67
N PRO A 78 -15.95 12.69 -11.58
CA PRO A 78 -16.51 13.02 -10.27
C PRO A 78 -16.12 14.41 -9.79
N THR A 79 -17.09 15.16 -9.26
CA THR A 79 -16.91 16.50 -8.70
C THR A 79 -17.31 16.59 -7.22
N ASN A 80 -17.94 15.53 -6.71
CA ASN A 80 -18.34 15.42 -5.31
C ASN A 80 -17.21 15.10 -4.33
N ARG A 81 -16.04 14.74 -4.85
CA ARG A 81 -14.84 14.41 -4.11
C ARG A 81 -13.57 14.78 -4.89
N VAL A 82 -12.44 14.88 -4.20
CA VAL A 82 -11.13 15.13 -4.82
C VAL A 82 -10.47 13.80 -5.12
N THR A 83 -10.35 13.45 -6.42
CA THR A 83 -9.85 12.15 -6.85
C THR A 83 -8.39 12.14 -7.27
N LEU A 84 -7.79 13.30 -7.45
CA LEU A 84 -6.45 13.50 -8.04
C LEU A 84 -6.26 12.81 -9.40
N ARG A 85 -7.37 12.50 -10.08
CA ARG A 85 -7.39 11.77 -11.35
C ARG A 85 -7.95 12.68 -12.45
N ASP A 86 -7.12 12.97 -13.43
CA ASP A 86 -7.53 13.67 -14.66
C ASP A 86 -7.37 12.75 -15.87
N THR A 87 -6.15 12.28 -16.14
CA THR A 87 -5.81 11.41 -17.27
C THR A 87 -5.34 10.01 -16.82
N GLU A 88 -5.52 9.64 -15.58
CA GLU A 88 -4.99 8.42 -14.96
C GLU A 88 -3.44 8.36 -14.86
N ALA A 89 -2.71 9.19 -15.59
CA ALA A 89 -1.25 9.15 -15.62
C ALA A 89 -0.62 9.20 -14.22
N PHE A 90 -1.13 10.07 -13.36
CA PHE A 90 -0.65 10.17 -11.99
C PHE A 90 -0.90 8.87 -11.20
N HIS A 91 -2.12 8.32 -11.21
CA HIS A 91 -2.44 7.07 -10.51
C HIS A 91 -1.63 5.88 -11.06
N LYS A 92 -1.44 5.80 -12.37
CA LYS A 92 -0.64 4.74 -13.00
C LYS A 92 0.86 4.84 -12.73
N SER A 93 1.32 5.99 -12.25
CA SER A 93 2.72 6.23 -11.93
C SER A 93 3.11 5.81 -10.50
N PHE A 94 2.15 5.35 -9.70
CA PHE A 94 2.41 4.91 -8.33
C PHE A 94 3.19 3.60 -8.31
N PHE A 95 4.11 3.52 -7.38
CA PHE A 95 4.87 2.31 -7.07
C PHE A 95 5.23 2.26 -5.59
N ILE A 96 5.63 1.08 -5.11
CA ILE A 96 6.05 0.86 -3.74
C ILE A 96 7.53 0.48 -3.73
N TYR A 97 8.25 1.05 -2.81
CA TYR A 97 9.59 0.63 -2.44
C TYR A 97 9.58 0.17 -0.99
N ALA A 98 10.11 -1.01 -0.72
CA ALA A 98 10.25 -1.54 0.63
C ALA A 98 11.71 -1.84 0.94
N ASP A 99 12.19 -1.39 2.07
CA ASP A 99 13.44 -1.80 2.68
C ASP A 99 13.17 -2.69 3.91
N ASN A 100 14.22 -3.02 4.68
CA ASN A 100 14.09 -3.88 5.85
C ASN A 100 13.37 -3.24 7.06
N LYS A 101 12.99 -1.96 6.98
CA LYS A 101 12.36 -1.21 8.08
C LYS A 101 11.11 -0.46 7.66
N SER A 102 10.99 -0.10 6.38
CA SER A 102 9.99 0.86 5.92
C SER A 102 9.43 0.50 4.56
N VAL A 103 8.19 0.90 4.33
CA VAL A 103 7.50 0.80 3.04
C VAL A 103 7.16 2.21 2.58
N TRP A 104 7.57 2.56 1.38
CA TRP A 104 7.42 3.88 0.80
C TRP A 104 6.51 3.82 -0.42
N PHE A 105 5.49 4.67 -0.43
CA PHE A 105 4.69 4.94 -1.62
C PHE A 105 5.26 6.13 -2.36
N LYS A 106 5.42 6.01 -3.67
CA LYS A 106 5.96 7.05 -4.55
C LYS A 106 5.22 7.08 -5.88
N ALA A 107 5.41 8.13 -6.65
CA ALA A 107 4.91 8.25 -8.01
C ALA A 107 5.98 8.88 -8.92
N THR A 108 6.08 8.40 -10.16
CA THR A 108 7.04 8.92 -11.15
C THR A 108 6.48 10.06 -11.98
N ASP A 109 5.19 10.39 -11.87
CA ASP A 109 4.58 11.51 -12.57
C ASP A 109 5.22 12.84 -12.18
N LYS A 110 5.49 13.70 -13.17
CA LYS A 110 6.11 15.03 -12.96
C LYS A 110 5.31 15.94 -12.01
N LYS A 111 4.01 15.69 -11.88
CA LYS A 111 3.12 16.46 -10.98
C LYS A 111 3.11 15.93 -9.55
N ALA A 112 3.74 14.77 -9.28
CA ALA A 112 3.65 14.08 -7.99
C ALA A 112 4.02 15.00 -6.82
N GLN A 113 5.17 15.68 -6.89
CA GLN A 113 5.60 16.61 -5.85
C GLN A 113 4.62 17.77 -5.66
N LYS A 114 4.17 18.39 -6.76
CA LYS A 114 3.20 19.49 -6.68
C LYS A 114 1.86 19.07 -6.08
N LEU A 115 1.42 17.83 -6.38
CA LEU A 115 0.19 17.29 -5.81
C LEU A 115 0.37 16.98 -4.32
N TYR A 116 1.52 16.43 -3.92
CA TYR A 116 1.84 16.22 -2.51
C TYR A 116 1.88 17.53 -1.73
N ASP A 117 2.57 18.55 -2.24
CA ASP A 117 2.67 19.86 -1.60
C ASP A 117 1.29 20.52 -1.43
N LYS A 118 0.38 20.29 -2.37
CA LYS A 118 -0.96 20.86 -2.35
C LYS A 118 -1.95 20.09 -1.48
N TYR A 119 -1.90 18.75 -1.52
CA TYR A 119 -2.93 17.88 -0.93
C TYR A 119 -2.43 17.10 0.29
N GLY A 120 -1.16 17.20 0.64
CA GLY A 120 -0.58 16.56 1.83
C GLY A 120 -0.40 15.04 1.65
N GLU A 121 -0.75 14.28 2.65
CA GLU A 121 -0.49 12.84 2.80
C GLU A 121 -1.29 11.96 1.80
N ILE A 122 -1.01 12.12 0.52
CA ILE A 122 -1.69 11.36 -0.56
C ILE A 122 -1.02 10.02 -0.87
N PHE A 123 0.19 9.78 -0.37
CA PHE A 123 0.96 8.55 -0.54
C PHE A 123 0.88 7.69 0.72
N GLY A 124 0.34 6.50 0.60
CA GLY A 124 0.23 5.54 1.70
C GLY A 124 -1.18 5.01 1.91
N LEU A 125 -1.30 4.14 2.90
CA LEU A 125 -2.56 3.45 3.20
C LEU A 125 -3.21 3.99 4.48
N THR A 126 -4.53 4.08 4.48
CA THR A 126 -5.33 4.27 5.69
C THR A 126 -5.10 3.12 6.67
N VAL A 127 -5.48 3.32 7.93
CA VAL A 127 -5.40 2.26 8.96
C VAL A 127 -6.16 1.01 8.52
N GLU A 128 -7.34 1.17 7.91
CA GLU A 128 -8.14 0.05 7.41
C GLU A 128 -7.39 -0.73 6.33
N ASN A 129 -6.85 -0.07 5.32
CA ASN A 129 -6.13 -0.73 4.24
C ASN A 129 -4.79 -1.33 4.72
N ARG A 130 -4.12 -0.72 5.69
CA ARG A 130 -2.95 -1.34 6.36
C ARG A 130 -3.32 -2.63 7.07
N ASN A 131 -4.46 -2.68 7.73
CA ASN A 131 -4.96 -3.89 8.38
C ASN A 131 -5.28 -4.98 7.35
N LYS A 132 -5.88 -4.65 6.20
CA LYS A 132 -6.07 -5.62 5.10
C LYS A 132 -4.74 -6.20 4.63
N VAL A 133 -3.73 -5.36 4.38
CA VAL A 133 -2.39 -5.85 4.00
C VAL A 133 -1.80 -6.77 5.08
N ALA A 134 -1.91 -6.40 6.36
CA ALA A 134 -1.37 -7.19 7.45
C ALA A 134 -2.06 -8.57 7.58
N TRP A 135 -3.39 -8.61 7.56
CA TRP A 135 -4.16 -9.81 7.86
C TRP A 135 -4.43 -10.68 6.63
N ASP A 136 -4.66 -10.08 5.47
CA ASP A 136 -5.07 -10.82 4.27
C ASP A 136 -3.86 -11.21 3.40
N MET A 137 -2.74 -10.51 3.51
CA MET A 137 -1.55 -10.74 2.69
C MET A 137 -0.34 -11.21 3.52
N LEU A 138 0.07 -10.44 4.54
CA LEU A 138 1.28 -10.74 5.29
C LEU A 138 1.11 -11.93 6.24
N TYR A 139 0.03 -11.99 7.00
CA TYR A 139 -0.21 -13.06 7.97
C TYR A 139 -0.24 -14.46 7.32
N PRO A 140 -0.97 -14.71 6.21
CA PRO A 140 -0.95 -16.00 5.54
C PRO A 140 0.46 -16.40 5.06
N LEU A 141 1.22 -15.44 4.52
CA LEU A 141 2.60 -15.68 4.09
C LEU A 141 3.49 -16.10 5.28
N LEU A 142 3.41 -15.38 6.40
CA LEU A 142 4.18 -15.70 7.62
C LEU A 142 3.83 -17.10 8.14
N MET A 143 2.56 -17.49 8.10
CA MET A 143 2.13 -18.82 8.55
C MET A 143 2.67 -19.94 7.64
N VAL A 144 2.73 -19.71 6.33
CA VAL A 144 3.32 -20.67 5.38
C VAL A 144 4.83 -20.78 5.63
N GLU A 145 5.54 -19.68 5.74
CA GLU A 145 6.99 -19.69 5.98
C GLU A 145 7.36 -20.32 7.33
N LEU A 146 6.58 -20.07 8.37
CA LEU A 146 6.76 -20.71 9.68
C LEU A 146 6.60 -22.22 9.58
N LYS A 147 5.55 -22.70 8.90
CA LYS A 147 5.35 -24.15 8.69
C LYS A 147 6.53 -24.77 7.94
N PHE A 148 6.99 -24.14 6.86
CA PHE A 148 8.17 -24.62 6.13
C PHE A 148 9.43 -24.62 7.00
N ALA A 149 9.62 -23.64 7.86
CA ALA A 149 10.78 -23.58 8.74
C ALA A 149 10.78 -24.68 9.82
N LEU A 150 9.59 -25.02 10.34
CA LEU A 150 9.45 -26.00 11.43
C LEU A 150 9.39 -27.45 10.96
N PHE A 151 8.85 -27.71 9.78
CA PHE A 151 8.49 -29.07 9.33
C PHE A 151 9.22 -29.52 8.05
N LYS A 152 10.39 -28.98 7.78
CA LYS A 152 11.31 -29.42 6.72
C LYS A 152 11.95 -30.75 7.02
#